data_8445c187a6bf951b5b75cc0b4bfe2106
#
_entry.id   8445c187a6bf951b5b75cc0b4bfe2106
#
_cell.length_a   1.000
_cell.length_b   1.000
_cell.length_c   1.000
_cell.angle_alpha   90.00
_cell.angle_beta   90.00
_cell.angle_gamma   90.00
#
_symmetry.space_group_name_H-M   'P 1'
#
loop_
_entity.id
_entity.type
_entity.pdbx_description
1 polymer ?
#
loop_
_entity_poly.entity_id
_entity_poly.type
_entity_poly.pdbx_seq_one_letter_code
_entity_poly.pdbx_strand_id
1 'polypeptide(L)'
;MAFGVLAGQITVIFLEVLLGYVGARSGIIKDRDSKFLSDFIMKLLLPCTMLAGAAVDGEPELLTQAGVLFVLLLALFVVTTGLCRLSSWLHHDTPGKYAVLVGTAAMPNCGFIGLPLCSALLGTARGTVFAGMAMASYNVWFFTYVVCLFRPGEKIRLKTFITPTNIATVAMLVLLATGWRLPAPVQQFCSAVGGCTTPLALMIVGVLLADSDIRALLHTGFLYRGTLRRGILCP
;
A
#
# COMPACT_ATOMS: atom_id res chain seq x y z
N MET A 1 7.21 12.83 -24.26
CA MET A 1 8.06 11.78 -23.65
C MET A 1 7.47 11.20 -22.35
N ALA A 2 6.99 12.00 -21.40
CA ALA A 2 6.42 11.48 -20.13
C ALA A 2 5.24 10.51 -20.30
N PHE A 3 4.34 10.77 -21.25
CA PHE A 3 3.18 9.90 -21.50
C PHE A 3 3.56 8.50 -21.98
N GLY A 4 4.59 8.36 -22.84
CA GLY A 4 5.06 7.05 -23.32
C GLY A 4 5.72 6.23 -22.21
N VAL A 5 6.46 6.87 -21.31
CA VAL A 5 7.07 6.21 -20.13
C VAL A 5 5.97 5.73 -19.19
N LEU A 6 4.98 6.57 -18.91
CA LEU A 6 3.86 6.22 -18.04
C LEU A 6 3.02 5.08 -18.64
N ALA A 7 2.71 5.12 -19.94
CA ALA A 7 1.99 4.06 -20.62
C ALA A 7 2.76 2.74 -20.58
N GLY A 8 4.08 2.77 -20.79
CA GLY A 8 4.95 1.60 -20.66
C GLY A 8 4.91 0.99 -19.25
N GLN A 9 5.02 1.80 -18.21
CA GLN A 9 4.96 1.33 -16.82
C GLN A 9 3.59 0.72 -16.47
N ILE A 10 2.50 1.36 -16.90
CA ILE A 10 1.15 0.81 -16.72
C ILE A 10 1.03 -0.55 -17.43
N THR A 11 1.58 -0.69 -18.64
CA THR A 11 1.58 -1.96 -19.37
C THR A 11 2.32 -3.05 -18.60
N VAL A 12 3.49 -2.76 -18.03
CA VAL A 12 4.26 -3.71 -17.21
C VAL A 12 3.45 -4.14 -15.99
N ILE A 13 2.84 -3.19 -15.26
CA ILE A 13 1.96 -3.48 -14.11
C ILE A 13 0.81 -4.42 -14.53
N PHE A 14 0.16 -4.17 -15.66
CA PHE A 14 -0.91 -5.04 -16.16
C PHE A 14 -0.41 -6.44 -16.52
N LEU A 15 0.76 -6.56 -17.12
CA LEU A 15 1.36 -7.86 -17.48
C LEU A 15 1.70 -8.68 -16.21
N GLU A 16 2.23 -8.03 -15.16
CA GLU A 16 2.52 -8.69 -13.88
C GLU A 16 1.23 -9.16 -13.18
N VAL A 17 0.18 -8.34 -13.17
CA VAL A 17 -1.14 -8.73 -12.67
C VAL A 17 -1.73 -9.88 -13.50
N LEU A 18 -1.62 -9.82 -14.83
CA LEU A 18 -2.10 -10.88 -15.73
C LEU A 18 -1.35 -12.18 -15.51
N LEU A 19 -0.04 -12.14 -15.27
CA LEU A 19 0.76 -13.31 -14.96
C LEU A 19 0.27 -14.00 -13.67
N GLY A 20 -0.02 -13.22 -12.62
CA GLY A 20 -0.60 -13.74 -11.39
C GLY A 20 -1.99 -14.34 -11.61
N TYR A 21 -2.84 -13.68 -12.39
CA TYR A 21 -4.17 -14.19 -12.74
C TYR A 21 -4.11 -15.53 -13.48
N VAL A 22 -3.25 -15.62 -14.50
CA VAL A 22 -3.03 -16.87 -15.26
C VAL A 22 -2.44 -17.95 -14.35
N GLY A 23 -1.50 -17.63 -13.47
CA GLY A 23 -0.92 -18.57 -12.50
C GLY A 23 -1.95 -19.16 -11.56
N ALA A 24 -2.92 -18.37 -11.10
CA ALA A 24 -4.03 -18.87 -10.28
C ALA A 24 -5.01 -19.74 -11.11
N ARG A 25 -5.41 -19.27 -12.29
CA ARG A 25 -6.35 -20.00 -13.16
C ARG A 25 -5.77 -21.32 -13.70
N SER A 26 -4.47 -21.41 -13.88
CA SER A 26 -3.79 -22.65 -14.28
C SER A 26 -3.56 -23.63 -13.11
N GLY A 27 -3.91 -23.24 -11.88
CA GLY A 27 -3.75 -24.08 -10.69
C GLY A 27 -2.29 -24.17 -10.17
N ILE A 28 -1.37 -23.41 -10.73
CA ILE A 28 0.02 -23.30 -10.25
C ILE A 28 0.02 -22.64 -8.87
N ILE A 29 -0.77 -21.57 -8.69
CA ILE A 29 -0.95 -20.86 -7.42
C ILE A 29 -2.33 -21.22 -6.89
N LYS A 30 -2.40 -21.81 -5.69
CA LYS A 30 -3.64 -22.19 -5.03
C LYS A 30 -4.11 -21.09 -4.09
N ASP A 31 -5.41 -21.03 -3.79
CA ASP A 31 -6.03 -20.00 -2.93
C ASP A 31 -5.33 -19.85 -1.57
N ARG A 32 -4.94 -20.97 -0.95
CA ARG A 32 -4.22 -20.96 0.33
C ARG A 32 -2.82 -20.35 0.24
N ASP A 33 -2.22 -20.31 -0.95
CA ASP A 33 -0.87 -19.81 -1.16
C ASP A 33 -0.86 -18.27 -1.22
N SER A 34 -1.99 -17.64 -1.56
CA SER A 34 -2.15 -16.19 -1.63
C SER A 34 -1.89 -15.51 -0.29
N LYS A 35 -2.37 -16.12 0.82
CA LYS A 35 -2.11 -15.62 2.18
C LYS A 35 -0.64 -15.76 2.55
N PHE A 36 -0.03 -16.90 2.25
CA PHE A 36 1.40 -17.11 2.49
C PHE A 36 2.25 -16.12 1.71
N LEU A 37 1.95 -15.92 0.41
CA LEU A 37 2.67 -14.96 -0.41
C LEU A 37 2.51 -13.52 0.11
N SER A 38 1.30 -13.12 0.49
CA SER A 38 1.06 -11.80 1.07
C SER A 38 1.85 -11.59 2.36
N ASP A 39 1.83 -12.58 3.27
CA ASP A 39 2.58 -12.55 4.51
C ASP A 39 4.10 -12.50 4.25
N PHE A 40 4.60 -13.27 3.28
CA PHE A 40 6.00 -13.30 2.87
C PHE A 40 6.46 -11.92 2.35
N ILE A 41 5.66 -11.31 1.46
CA ILE A 41 5.98 -9.97 0.96
C ILE A 41 5.97 -8.96 2.11
N MET A 42 4.92 -8.92 2.92
CA MET A 42 4.79 -7.91 3.96
C MET A 42 5.80 -8.04 5.09
N LYS A 43 6.22 -9.27 5.42
CA LYS A 43 7.11 -9.53 6.58
C LYS A 43 8.58 -9.62 6.21
N LEU A 44 8.91 -9.95 4.96
CA LEU A 44 10.30 -10.17 4.52
C LEU A 44 10.72 -9.24 3.38
N LEU A 45 9.96 -9.18 2.29
CA LEU A 45 10.38 -8.41 1.12
C LEU A 45 10.25 -6.91 1.32
N LEU A 46 9.10 -6.44 1.82
CA LEU A 46 8.88 -5.01 2.08
C LEU A 46 9.91 -4.39 3.04
N PRO A 47 10.26 -5.02 4.17
CA PRO A 47 11.35 -4.52 5.01
C PRO A 47 12.67 -4.36 4.25
N CYS A 48 13.04 -5.34 3.41
CA CYS A 48 14.24 -5.23 2.58
C CYS A 48 14.15 -4.08 1.56
N THR A 49 12.98 -3.89 0.95
CA THR A 49 12.73 -2.77 0.02
C THR A 49 12.87 -1.43 0.72
N MET A 50 12.32 -1.30 1.94
CA MET A 50 12.45 -0.05 2.72
C MET A 50 13.92 0.22 3.05
N LEU A 51 14.66 -0.77 3.52
CA LEU A 51 16.09 -0.62 3.80
C LEU A 51 16.92 -0.33 2.55
N ALA A 52 16.58 -0.92 1.41
CA ALA A 52 17.21 -0.61 0.12
C ALA A 52 17.00 0.86 -0.28
N GLY A 53 15.84 1.44 0.05
CA GLY A 53 15.53 2.85 -0.19
C GLY A 53 16.40 3.83 0.61
N ALA A 54 17.05 3.39 1.68
CA ALA A 54 18.01 4.20 2.44
C ALA A 54 19.34 4.49 1.70
N ALA A 55 19.54 3.91 0.52
CA ALA A 55 20.74 4.16 -0.32
C ALA A 55 20.77 5.55 -0.97
N VAL A 56 19.77 6.39 -0.74
CA VAL A 56 19.77 7.79 -1.22
C VAL A 56 20.81 8.57 -0.46
N ASP A 57 21.60 9.37 -1.16
CA ASP A 57 22.44 10.38 -0.52
C ASP A 57 21.54 11.27 0.33
N GLY A 58 21.88 11.38 1.63
CA GLY A 58 21.04 12.06 2.61
C GLY A 58 20.83 13.53 2.23
N GLU A 59 19.82 13.79 1.42
CA GLU A 59 19.34 15.13 1.14
C GLU A 59 18.42 15.55 2.30
N PRO A 60 18.80 16.52 3.14
CA PRO A 60 17.93 17.00 4.22
C PRO A 60 16.55 17.44 3.72
N GLU A 61 16.51 17.88 2.46
CA GLU A 61 15.29 18.26 1.76
C GLU A 61 14.36 17.05 1.54
N LEU A 62 14.90 15.89 1.19
CA LEU A 62 14.10 14.67 1.00
C LEU A 62 13.43 14.22 2.30
N LEU A 63 14.14 14.33 3.43
CA LEU A 63 13.57 14.00 4.74
C LEU A 63 12.44 14.96 5.13
N THR A 64 12.63 16.25 4.86
CA THR A 64 11.60 17.27 5.10
C THR A 64 10.38 17.02 4.22
N GLN A 65 10.58 16.77 2.92
CA GLN A 65 9.50 16.44 1.97
C GLN A 65 8.76 15.18 2.39
N ALA A 66 9.48 14.15 2.84
CA ALA A 66 8.88 12.91 3.34
C ALA A 66 8.03 13.15 4.60
N GLY A 67 8.51 13.99 5.53
CA GLY A 67 7.75 14.39 6.72
C GLY A 67 6.48 15.17 6.38
N VAL A 68 6.58 16.14 5.47
CA VAL A 68 5.42 16.89 4.97
C VAL A 68 4.42 15.96 4.30
N LEU A 69 4.88 15.05 3.46
CA LEU A 69 4.02 14.05 2.81
C LEU A 69 3.28 13.18 3.85
N PHE A 70 3.97 12.75 4.91
CA PHE A 70 3.36 11.98 5.99
C PHE A 70 2.18 12.73 6.61
N VAL A 71 2.36 14.00 6.97
CA VAL A 71 1.32 14.83 7.57
C VAL A 71 0.17 15.08 6.59
N LEU A 72 0.48 15.40 5.33
CA LEU A 72 -0.52 15.61 4.29
C LEU A 72 -1.37 14.36 4.04
N LEU A 73 -0.77 13.18 4.02
CA LEU A 73 -1.50 11.93 3.85
C LEU A 73 -2.36 11.58 5.06
N LEU A 74 -1.88 11.84 6.29
CA LEU A 74 -2.73 11.72 7.47
C LEU A 74 -3.94 12.66 7.39
N ALA A 75 -3.72 13.92 7.02
CA ALA A 75 -4.81 14.87 6.84
C ALA A 75 -5.79 14.41 5.75
N LEU A 76 -5.28 13.88 4.64
CA LEU A 76 -6.10 13.30 3.56
C LEU A 76 -6.95 12.13 4.08
N PHE A 77 -6.40 11.21 4.88
CA PHE A 77 -7.16 10.10 5.46
C PHE A 77 -8.23 10.59 6.43
N VAL A 78 -7.98 11.63 7.21
CA VAL A 78 -8.99 12.27 8.07
C VAL A 78 -10.13 12.84 7.22
N VAL A 79 -9.79 13.63 6.21
CA VAL A 79 -10.77 14.28 5.32
C VAL A 79 -11.60 13.23 4.58
N THR A 80 -10.97 12.26 3.94
CA THR A 80 -11.68 11.21 3.17
C THR A 80 -12.57 10.35 4.06
N THR A 81 -12.11 10.02 5.27
CA THR A 81 -12.93 9.32 6.26
C THR A 81 -14.11 10.18 6.74
N GLY A 82 -13.88 11.48 6.95
CA GLY A 82 -14.93 12.44 7.27
C GLY A 82 -16.00 12.53 6.17
N LEU A 83 -15.58 12.57 4.90
CA LEU A 83 -16.47 12.55 3.74
C LEU A 83 -17.25 11.22 3.65
N CYS A 84 -16.61 10.08 3.93
CA CYS A 84 -17.28 8.79 4.03
C CYS A 84 -18.34 8.80 5.14
N ARG A 85 -18.04 9.42 6.29
CA ARG A 85 -18.98 9.56 7.40
C ARG A 85 -20.18 10.43 7.03
N LEU A 86 -19.95 11.58 6.40
CA LEU A 86 -20.99 12.46 5.91
C LEU A 86 -21.87 11.75 4.89
N SER A 87 -21.28 11.05 3.92
CA SER A 87 -21.99 10.27 2.93
C SER A 87 -22.83 9.15 3.55
N SER A 88 -22.28 8.45 4.54
CA SER A 88 -22.99 7.38 5.26
C SER A 88 -24.17 7.93 6.07
N TRP A 89 -24.01 9.09 6.70
CA TRP A 89 -25.08 9.77 7.43
C TRP A 89 -26.23 10.20 6.49
N LEU A 90 -25.92 10.78 5.33
CA LEU A 90 -26.92 11.19 4.33
C LEU A 90 -27.72 10.00 3.78
N HIS A 91 -27.14 8.81 3.73
CA HIS A 91 -27.78 7.61 3.17
C HIS A 91 -28.33 6.67 4.25
N HIS A 92 -28.29 7.08 5.54
CA HIS A 92 -28.70 6.26 6.68
C HIS A 92 -28.09 4.86 6.68
N ASP A 93 -26.79 4.76 6.34
CA ASP A 93 -26.09 3.50 6.31
C ASP A 93 -25.89 2.93 7.73
N THR A 94 -25.99 1.60 7.85
CA THR A 94 -25.67 0.94 9.12
C THR A 94 -24.17 1.05 9.47
N PRO A 95 -23.78 0.95 10.75
CA PRO A 95 -22.37 1.02 11.16
C PRO A 95 -21.46 0.06 10.40
N GLY A 96 -21.93 -1.15 10.09
CA GLY A 96 -21.18 -2.13 9.29
C GLY A 96 -20.94 -1.67 7.84
N LYS A 97 -21.95 -1.07 7.20
CA LYS A 97 -21.80 -0.49 5.86
C LYS A 97 -20.82 0.67 5.84
N TYR A 98 -20.85 1.51 6.89
CA TYR A 98 -19.91 2.60 7.06
C TYR A 98 -18.47 2.08 7.19
N ALA A 99 -18.23 1.06 8.03
CA ALA A 99 -16.91 0.46 8.18
C ALA A 99 -16.37 -0.08 6.84
N VAL A 100 -17.21 -0.79 6.08
CA VAL A 100 -16.85 -1.28 4.74
C VAL A 100 -16.56 -0.12 3.78
N LEU A 101 -17.38 0.95 3.81
CA LEU A 101 -17.17 2.13 2.96
C LEU A 101 -15.82 2.79 3.25
N VAL A 102 -15.46 2.97 4.53
CA VAL A 102 -14.15 3.53 4.91
C VAL A 102 -13.02 2.62 4.46
N GLY A 103 -13.11 1.30 4.71
CA GLY A 103 -12.10 0.34 4.31
C GLY A 103 -11.86 0.26 2.79
N THR A 104 -12.91 0.50 1.98
CA THR A 104 -12.80 0.42 0.52
C THR A 104 -12.53 1.75 -0.15
N ALA A 105 -13.11 2.84 0.32
CA ALA A 105 -13.03 4.15 -0.32
C ALA A 105 -11.89 5.03 0.22
N ALA A 106 -11.63 5.01 1.53
CA ALA A 106 -10.63 5.88 2.15
C ALA A 106 -9.24 5.24 2.26
N MET A 107 -9.12 3.92 2.05
CA MET A 107 -7.85 3.21 2.22
C MET A 107 -7.26 2.78 0.86
N PRO A 108 -6.22 3.50 0.37
CA PRO A 108 -5.54 3.12 -0.88
C PRO A 108 -4.61 1.92 -0.65
N ASN A 109 -4.32 1.18 -1.71
CA ASN A 109 -3.33 0.11 -1.70
C ASN A 109 -1.91 0.68 -1.84
N CYS A 110 -1.39 1.26 -0.76
CA CYS A 110 -0.08 1.91 -0.75
C CYS A 110 1.08 0.91 -0.94
N GLY A 111 0.93 -0.34 -0.47
CA GLY A 111 2.00 -1.34 -0.50
C GLY A 111 2.16 -1.98 -1.87
N PHE A 112 1.10 -2.63 -2.38
CA PHE A 112 1.20 -3.44 -3.58
C PHE A 112 1.12 -2.65 -4.90
N ILE A 113 0.44 -1.52 -4.91
CA ILE A 113 0.32 -0.66 -6.09
C ILE A 113 1.10 0.64 -5.91
N GLY A 114 1.04 1.24 -4.73
CA GLY A 114 1.67 2.54 -4.47
C GLY A 114 3.20 2.50 -4.59
N LEU A 115 3.86 1.49 -4.02
CA LEU A 115 5.31 1.36 -4.08
C LEU A 115 5.86 1.24 -5.53
N PRO A 116 5.35 0.32 -6.37
CA PRO A 116 5.76 0.25 -7.77
C PRO A 116 5.56 1.55 -8.53
N LEU A 117 4.40 2.17 -8.35
CA LEU A 117 4.07 3.41 -9.04
C LEU A 117 4.97 4.57 -8.61
N CYS A 118 5.20 4.75 -7.32
CA CYS A 118 6.12 5.76 -6.81
C CYS A 118 7.55 5.54 -7.32
N SER A 119 8.02 4.29 -7.31
CA SER A 119 9.36 3.94 -7.81
C SER A 119 9.51 4.20 -9.30
N ALA A 120 8.46 3.95 -10.09
CA ALA A 120 8.46 4.21 -11.53
C ALA A 120 8.46 5.70 -11.87
N LEU A 121 7.73 6.52 -11.10
CA LEU A 121 7.59 7.97 -11.36
C LEU A 121 8.74 8.80 -10.80
N LEU A 122 9.25 8.46 -9.62
CA LEU A 122 10.21 9.28 -8.86
C LEU A 122 11.62 8.67 -8.83
N GLY A 123 11.80 7.51 -9.46
CA GLY A 123 13.00 6.70 -9.35
C GLY A 123 12.98 5.81 -8.09
N THR A 124 13.69 4.70 -8.16
CA THR A 124 13.59 3.62 -7.15
C THR A 124 13.87 4.13 -5.73
N ALA A 125 14.90 4.94 -5.54
CA ALA A 125 15.32 5.38 -4.22
C ALA A 125 14.35 6.39 -3.59
N ARG A 126 14.05 7.50 -4.26
CA ARG A 126 13.09 8.52 -3.79
C ARG A 126 11.67 7.94 -3.69
N GLY A 127 11.26 7.17 -4.71
CA GLY A 127 9.97 6.50 -4.74
C GLY A 127 9.75 5.56 -3.56
N THR A 128 10.78 4.83 -3.13
CA THR A 128 10.71 3.97 -1.94
C THR A 128 10.53 4.77 -0.66
N VAL A 129 11.23 5.91 -0.50
CA VAL A 129 11.07 6.77 0.68
C VAL A 129 9.64 7.31 0.76
N PHE A 130 9.11 7.86 -0.31
CA PHE A 130 7.75 8.39 -0.33
C PHE A 130 6.68 7.30 -0.16
N ALA A 131 6.86 6.14 -0.78
CA ALA A 131 5.97 5.00 -0.58
C ALA A 131 6.02 4.49 0.87
N GLY A 132 7.21 4.45 1.50
CA GLY A 132 7.39 4.10 2.91
C GLY A 132 6.63 5.06 3.83
N MET A 133 6.71 6.37 3.58
CA MET A 133 5.95 7.37 4.33
C MET A 133 4.44 7.23 4.13
N ALA A 134 4.00 6.94 2.90
CA ALA A 134 2.59 6.66 2.63
C ALA A 134 2.10 5.42 3.39
N MET A 135 2.89 4.35 3.41
CA MET A 135 2.59 3.15 4.20
C MET A 135 2.57 3.42 5.71
N ALA A 136 3.50 4.22 6.22
CA ALA A 136 3.52 4.61 7.63
C ALA A 136 2.26 5.40 8.01
N SER A 137 1.87 6.40 7.20
CA SER A 137 0.64 7.19 7.39
C SER A 137 -0.61 6.29 7.34
N TYR A 138 -0.67 5.39 6.35
CA TYR A 138 -1.72 4.39 6.24
C TYR A 138 -1.82 3.52 7.50
N ASN A 139 -0.70 2.98 7.97
CA ASN A 139 -0.68 2.11 9.15
C ASN A 139 -1.11 2.85 10.42
N VAL A 140 -0.65 4.10 10.60
CA VAL A 140 -1.10 4.92 11.74
C VAL A 140 -2.62 5.09 11.70
N TRP A 141 -3.19 5.49 10.56
CA TRP A 141 -4.63 5.70 10.44
C TRP A 141 -5.43 4.40 10.53
N PHE A 142 -4.96 3.34 9.87
CA PHE A 142 -5.60 2.03 9.88
C PHE A 142 -5.72 1.45 11.29
N PHE A 143 -4.63 1.41 12.04
CA PHE A 143 -4.62 0.81 13.37
C PHE A 143 -5.25 1.70 14.45
N THR A 144 -5.31 3.01 14.25
CA THR A 144 -5.96 3.91 15.22
C THR A 144 -7.46 4.04 14.99
N TYR A 145 -7.89 4.14 13.72
CA TYR A 145 -9.28 4.44 13.41
C TYR A 145 -10.02 3.26 12.76
N VAL A 146 -9.47 2.70 11.67
CA VAL A 146 -10.19 1.71 10.87
C VAL A 146 -10.43 0.42 11.65
N VAL A 147 -9.42 -0.05 12.38
CA VAL A 147 -9.56 -1.25 13.24
C VAL A 147 -10.66 -1.06 14.28
N CYS A 148 -10.78 0.13 14.86
CA CYS A 148 -11.85 0.44 15.83
C CYS A 148 -13.25 0.40 15.20
N LEU A 149 -13.38 0.71 13.92
CA LEU A 149 -14.65 0.58 13.19
C LEU A 149 -15.09 -0.87 13.00
N PHE A 150 -14.12 -1.75 12.71
CA PHE A 150 -14.41 -3.18 12.51
C PHE A 150 -14.52 -3.98 13.80
N ARG A 151 -13.89 -3.49 14.89
CA ARG A 151 -13.86 -4.14 16.21
C ARG A 151 -14.18 -3.13 17.32
N PRO A 152 -15.46 -2.74 17.46
CA PRO A 152 -15.86 -1.82 18.51
C PRO A 152 -15.53 -2.38 19.90
N GLY A 153 -14.81 -1.59 20.71
CA GLY A 153 -14.42 -1.97 22.08
C GLY A 153 -13.03 -2.63 22.22
N GLU A 154 -12.34 -2.97 21.14
CA GLU A 154 -10.93 -3.36 21.24
C GLU A 154 -10.04 -2.14 21.55
N LYS A 155 -9.19 -2.29 22.57
CA LYS A 155 -8.20 -1.25 22.92
C LYS A 155 -7.06 -1.27 21.88
N ILE A 156 -6.69 -0.09 21.42
CA ILE A 156 -5.51 0.10 20.55
C ILE A 156 -4.27 -0.38 21.31
N ARG A 157 -3.62 -1.41 20.80
CA ARG A 157 -2.38 -1.94 21.40
C ARG A 157 -1.19 -1.40 20.61
N LEU A 158 -0.27 -0.71 21.30
CA LEU A 158 0.98 -0.23 20.69
C LEU A 158 1.76 -1.35 19.98
N LYS A 159 1.67 -2.59 20.45
CA LYS A 159 2.25 -3.77 19.79
C LYS A 159 1.76 -3.99 18.35
N THR A 160 0.57 -3.51 18.01
CA THR A 160 0.00 -3.65 16.66
C THR A 160 0.77 -2.80 15.63
N PHE A 161 1.42 -1.72 16.07
CA PHE A 161 2.27 -0.88 15.22
C PHE A 161 3.68 -1.47 14.99
N ILE A 162 4.07 -2.45 15.79
CA ILE A 162 5.39 -3.10 15.69
C ILE A 162 5.30 -4.20 14.63
N THR A 163 5.27 -3.78 13.35
CA THR A 163 5.38 -4.68 12.21
C THR A 163 6.78 -4.62 11.61
N PRO A 164 7.28 -5.69 10.98
CA PRO A 164 8.59 -5.68 10.34
C PRO A 164 8.75 -4.51 9.35
N THR A 165 7.70 -4.21 8.59
CA THR A 165 7.69 -3.10 7.62
C THR A 165 7.81 -1.73 8.32
N ASN A 166 7.06 -1.51 9.42
CA ASN A 166 7.15 -0.24 10.16
C ASN A 166 8.53 -0.06 10.81
N ILE A 167 9.09 -1.13 11.37
CA ILE A 167 10.47 -1.11 11.93
C ILE A 167 11.46 -0.75 10.83
N ALA A 168 11.36 -1.38 9.66
CA ALA A 168 12.24 -1.09 8.53
C ALA A 168 12.05 0.34 7.99
N THR A 169 10.83 0.87 7.99
CA THR A 169 10.55 2.27 7.60
C THR A 169 11.21 3.24 8.59
N VAL A 170 11.10 3.00 9.89
CA VAL A 170 11.78 3.82 10.90
C VAL A 170 13.30 3.73 10.75
N ALA A 171 13.84 2.51 10.56
CA ALA A 171 15.27 2.31 10.33
C ALA A 171 15.73 3.05 9.06
N MET A 172 14.98 2.98 7.96
CA MET A 172 15.25 3.75 6.73
C MET A 172 15.33 5.26 7.01
N LEU A 173 14.37 5.79 7.77
CA LEU A 173 14.34 7.22 8.11
C LEU A 173 15.52 7.63 9.00
N VAL A 174 15.91 6.77 9.96
CA VAL A 174 17.09 7.01 10.80
C VAL A 174 18.37 7.01 9.96
N LEU A 175 18.53 6.05 9.04
CA LEU A 175 19.67 6.01 8.13
C LEU A 175 19.73 7.25 7.24
N LEU A 176 18.58 7.71 6.70
CA LEU A 176 18.50 8.95 5.92
C LEU A 176 18.84 10.20 6.76
N ALA A 177 18.35 10.26 8.00
CA ALA A 177 18.58 11.41 8.89
C ALA A 177 20.01 11.50 9.37
N THR A 178 20.67 10.35 9.63
CA THR A 178 22.06 10.28 10.10
C THR A 178 23.10 10.33 8.98
N GLY A 179 22.66 10.15 7.72
CA GLY A 179 23.57 9.98 6.58
C GLY A 179 24.38 8.66 6.64
N TRP A 180 24.04 7.77 7.56
CA TRP A 180 24.76 6.49 7.72
C TRP A 180 24.33 5.52 6.64
N ARG A 181 25.32 4.90 5.97
CA ARG A 181 25.05 3.94 4.88
C ARG A 181 25.17 2.52 5.38
N LEU A 182 24.30 1.66 4.90
CA LEU A 182 24.44 0.24 5.13
C LEU A 182 25.72 -0.30 4.48
N PRO A 183 26.41 -1.28 5.10
CA PRO A 183 27.52 -1.96 4.46
C PRO A 183 27.15 -2.49 3.08
N ALA A 184 28.04 -2.38 2.10
CA ALA A 184 27.77 -2.72 0.71
C ALA A 184 27.13 -4.11 0.52
N PRO A 185 27.56 -5.20 1.19
CA PRO A 185 26.90 -6.51 1.06
C PRO A 185 25.45 -6.51 1.56
N VAL A 186 25.17 -5.79 2.65
CA VAL A 186 23.80 -5.68 3.21
C VAL A 186 22.90 -4.89 2.27
N GLN A 187 23.42 -3.79 1.72
CA GLN A 187 22.68 -2.97 0.74
C GLN A 187 22.36 -3.77 -0.52
N GLN A 188 23.33 -4.53 -1.06
CA GLN A 188 23.12 -5.40 -2.20
C GLN A 188 22.07 -6.49 -1.92
N PHE A 189 22.14 -7.13 -0.77
CA PHE A 189 21.16 -8.11 -0.33
C PHE A 189 19.75 -7.50 -0.25
N CYS A 190 19.61 -6.35 0.43
CA CYS A 190 18.33 -5.67 0.56
C CYS A 190 17.77 -5.26 -0.82
N SER A 191 18.63 -4.78 -1.73
CA SER A 191 18.23 -4.40 -3.09
C SER A 191 17.78 -5.60 -3.92
N ALA A 192 18.51 -6.72 -3.86
CA ALA A 192 18.18 -7.95 -4.59
C ALA A 192 16.85 -8.54 -4.10
N VAL A 193 16.69 -8.71 -2.79
CA VAL A 193 15.49 -9.27 -2.17
C VAL A 193 14.32 -8.29 -2.33
N GLY A 194 14.55 -7.01 -2.06
CA GLY A 194 13.56 -5.96 -2.18
C GLY A 194 13.05 -5.78 -3.62
N GLY A 195 13.91 -5.99 -4.63
CA GLY A 195 13.53 -5.93 -6.04
C GLY A 195 12.45 -6.94 -6.44
N CYS A 196 12.32 -8.04 -5.71
CA CYS A 196 11.25 -9.02 -5.92
C CYS A 196 9.88 -8.55 -5.39
N THR A 197 9.83 -7.51 -4.58
CA THR A 197 8.58 -7.03 -3.94
C THR A 197 7.54 -6.61 -4.96
N THR A 198 7.93 -5.76 -5.90
CA THR A 198 7.04 -5.20 -6.93
C THR A 198 6.37 -6.28 -7.78
N PRO A 199 7.11 -7.16 -8.49
CA PRO A 199 6.48 -8.15 -9.35
C PRO A 199 5.63 -9.14 -8.55
N LEU A 200 6.10 -9.61 -7.40
CA LEU A 200 5.33 -10.54 -6.57
C LEU A 200 4.06 -9.90 -5.97
N ALA A 201 4.13 -8.63 -5.57
CA ALA A 201 2.98 -7.90 -5.06
C ALA A 201 1.89 -7.74 -6.13
N LEU A 202 2.27 -7.41 -7.37
CA LEU A 202 1.32 -7.26 -8.47
C LEU A 202 0.78 -8.61 -8.95
N MET A 203 1.58 -9.67 -8.93
CA MET A 203 1.07 -11.04 -9.16
C MET A 203 0.03 -11.44 -8.13
N ILE A 204 0.19 -11.12 -6.85
CA ILE A 204 -0.84 -11.40 -5.82
C ILE A 204 -2.14 -10.67 -6.14
N VAL A 205 -2.10 -9.43 -6.60
CA VAL A 205 -3.32 -8.73 -7.04
C VAL A 205 -4.02 -9.51 -8.14
N GLY A 206 -3.27 -10.08 -9.07
CA GLY A 206 -3.80 -10.96 -10.12
C GLY A 206 -4.44 -12.24 -9.58
N VAL A 207 -3.80 -12.88 -8.60
CA VAL A 207 -4.34 -14.07 -7.92
C VAL A 207 -5.66 -13.74 -7.22
N LEU A 208 -5.71 -12.66 -6.45
CA LEU A 208 -6.93 -12.21 -5.76
C LEU A 208 -8.06 -11.87 -6.74
N LEU A 209 -7.73 -11.33 -7.92
CA LEU A 209 -8.70 -11.11 -8.99
C LEU A 209 -9.25 -12.41 -9.56
N ALA A 210 -8.42 -13.44 -9.70
CA ALA A 210 -8.83 -14.76 -10.19
C ALA A 210 -9.80 -15.47 -9.24
N ASP A 211 -9.62 -15.27 -7.92
CA ASP A 211 -10.48 -15.83 -6.87
C ASP A 211 -11.78 -15.05 -6.70
N SER A 212 -11.86 -13.84 -7.23
CA SER A 212 -13.04 -12.99 -7.11
C SER A 212 -14.13 -13.38 -8.12
N ASP A 213 -15.37 -13.50 -7.66
CA ASP A 213 -16.52 -13.60 -8.57
C ASP A 213 -16.84 -12.21 -9.16
N ILE A 214 -16.19 -11.92 -10.30
CA ILE A 214 -16.33 -10.65 -11.01
C ILE A 214 -17.81 -10.39 -11.40
N ARG A 215 -18.60 -11.45 -11.69
CA ARG A 215 -20.01 -11.30 -12.04
C ARG A 215 -20.84 -10.86 -10.83
N ALA A 216 -20.63 -11.46 -9.67
CA ALA A 216 -21.28 -11.05 -8.43
C ALA A 216 -20.88 -9.61 -8.05
N LEU A 217 -19.61 -9.24 -8.24
CA LEU A 217 -19.12 -7.88 -8.02
C LEU A 217 -19.81 -6.86 -8.93
N LEU A 218 -19.99 -7.16 -10.21
CA LEU A 218 -20.64 -6.28 -11.17
C LEU A 218 -22.16 -6.08 -10.91
N HIS A 219 -22.83 -7.05 -10.29
CA HIS A 219 -24.25 -6.95 -9.97
C HIS A 219 -24.55 -6.31 -8.60
N THR A 220 -23.55 -6.05 -7.78
CA THR A 220 -23.73 -5.50 -6.43
C THR A 220 -23.77 -3.97 -6.48
N GLY A 221 -24.97 -3.38 -6.54
CA GLY A 221 -25.16 -1.91 -6.58
C GLY A 221 -24.55 -1.12 -5.41
N PHE A 222 -24.21 -1.81 -4.31
CA PHE A 222 -23.46 -1.23 -3.19
C PHE A 222 -21.99 -0.97 -3.57
N LEU A 223 -21.35 -1.87 -4.32
CA LEU A 223 -19.98 -1.69 -4.80
C LEU A 223 -19.88 -0.56 -5.81
N TYR A 224 -20.84 -0.43 -6.73
CA TYR A 224 -20.93 0.71 -7.65
C TYR A 224 -21.01 2.03 -6.89
N ARG A 225 -21.85 2.11 -5.87
CA ARG A 225 -21.93 3.29 -5.00
C ARG A 225 -20.62 3.55 -4.24
N GLY A 226 -19.95 2.52 -3.75
CA GLY A 226 -18.64 2.62 -3.08
C GLY A 226 -17.54 3.11 -4.04
N THR A 227 -17.48 2.54 -5.26
CA THR A 227 -16.50 2.92 -6.29
C THR A 227 -16.76 4.32 -6.84
N LEU A 228 -18.02 4.70 -7.05
CA LEU A 228 -18.41 6.04 -7.48
C LEU A 228 -18.09 7.07 -6.40
N ARG A 229 -18.35 6.75 -5.12
CA ARG A 229 -17.97 7.58 -3.97
C ARG A 229 -16.45 7.73 -3.89
N ARG A 230 -15.68 6.64 -4.12
CA ARG A 230 -14.23 6.71 -4.17
C ARG A 230 -13.74 7.62 -5.29
N GLY A 231 -14.28 7.49 -6.51
CA GLY A 231 -13.90 8.31 -7.66
C GLY A 231 -14.28 9.80 -7.51
N ILE A 232 -15.32 10.12 -6.72
CA ILE A 232 -15.76 11.49 -6.46
C ILE A 232 -15.07 12.09 -5.22
N LEU A 233 -14.86 11.28 -4.16
CA LEU A 233 -14.35 11.75 -2.87
C LEU A 233 -12.82 11.62 -2.73
N CYS A 234 -12.20 10.75 -3.53
CA CYS A 234 -10.75 10.51 -3.56
C CYS A 234 -10.30 10.33 -5.02
N PRO A 235 -10.29 11.42 -5.84
CA PRO A 235 -9.77 11.35 -7.20
C PRO A 235 -8.27 11.10 -7.24
#